data_88e2e269c7abeead33d80bda5ba61b23
#
_entry.id   88e2e269c7abeead33d80bda5ba61b23
#
_cell.length_a   1.000
_cell.length_b   1.000
_cell.length_c   1.000
_cell.angle_alpha   90.00
_cell.angle_beta   90.00
_cell.angle_gamma   90.00
#
_symmetry.space_group_name_H-M   'P 1'
#
loop_
_entity.id
_entity.type
_entity.pdbx_description
1 polymer ?
#
loop_
_entity_poly.entity_id
_entity_poly.type
_entity_poly.pdbx_seq_one_letter_code
_entity_poly.pdbx_strand_id
1 'polypeptide(L)'
;MNIIHISDSHIGKDNQSIGVNTENHLDEVIQSINKIKTDLVIHSGDISHDGTVESYQKIQQCFLNLQSKLSCIPGNHDNLKIMRSFLDSEINIDTQYWKLLSINTVLEGKTEGYVTDEAYNKFELEIESTGKHTLVVMHHPPISMESSWDDSISLTNSKRFLDIVKRSKNIKCVIWGHAHESKTFNYGEKLFVSCPSTAKQFNDETRFGYNILNLKNNGYVELETQWI
;
A
#
# COMPACT_ATOMS: atom_id res chain seq x y z
N MET A 1 13.30 -12.03 -2.07
CA MET A 1 13.15 -10.76 -1.35
C MET A 1 11.91 -10.83 -0.49
N ASN A 2 12.05 -10.56 0.80
CA ASN A 2 10.92 -10.58 1.75
C ASN A 2 10.44 -9.15 1.97
N ILE A 3 9.18 -8.89 1.64
CA ILE A 3 8.51 -7.61 1.81
C ILE A 3 7.39 -7.76 2.83
N ILE A 4 7.32 -6.83 3.77
CA ILE A 4 6.12 -6.62 4.59
C ILE A 4 5.30 -5.52 3.95
N HIS A 5 4.02 -5.75 3.76
CA HIS A 5 3.06 -4.78 3.26
C HIS A 5 2.08 -4.42 4.37
N ILE A 6 2.14 -3.18 4.81
CA ILE A 6 1.23 -2.55 5.77
C ILE A 6 0.44 -1.44 5.08
N SER A 7 -0.70 -1.08 5.64
CA SER A 7 -1.56 -0.02 5.11
C SER A 7 -2.49 0.54 6.17
N ASP A 8 -3.01 1.73 5.90
CA ASP A 8 -4.16 2.29 6.61
C ASP A 8 -3.96 2.35 8.12
N SER A 9 -2.83 2.95 8.53
CA SER A 9 -2.48 3.12 9.94
C SER A 9 -3.29 4.23 10.60
N HIS A 10 -3.78 5.21 9.84
CA HIS A 10 -4.65 6.29 10.30
C HIS A 10 -4.20 6.95 11.60
N ILE A 11 -2.91 7.23 11.74
CA ILE A 11 -2.39 7.96 12.90
C ILE A 11 -2.91 9.39 12.87
N GLY A 12 -3.69 9.77 13.88
CA GLY A 12 -4.22 11.12 14.04
C GLY A 12 -3.37 11.98 14.97
N LYS A 13 -3.64 13.29 14.99
CA LYS A 13 -3.09 14.20 16.01
C LYS A 13 -3.54 13.83 17.42
N ASP A 14 -4.75 13.28 17.56
CA ASP A 14 -5.30 12.76 18.81
C ASP A 14 -4.93 11.30 19.01
N ASN A 15 -5.02 10.79 20.24
CA ASN A 15 -4.61 9.42 20.56
C ASN A 15 -5.58 8.35 20.03
N GLN A 16 -6.74 8.75 19.52
CA GLN A 16 -7.71 7.84 18.90
C GLN A 16 -8.11 8.36 17.54
N SER A 17 -8.06 7.48 16.54
CA SER A 17 -8.59 7.69 15.21
C SER A 17 -9.45 6.49 14.83
N ILE A 18 -10.47 6.70 14.02
CA ILE A 18 -11.40 5.64 13.56
C ILE A 18 -11.95 4.73 14.68
N GLY A 19 -12.04 5.28 15.93
CA GLY A 19 -12.58 4.59 17.10
C GLY A 19 -11.64 3.64 17.82
N VAL A 20 -10.34 3.65 17.52
CA VAL A 20 -9.31 2.83 18.16
C VAL A 20 -8.05 3.65 18.48
N ASN A 21 -7.15 3.11 19.32
CA ASN A 21 -5.82 3.66 19.52
C ASN A 21 -4.87 3.18 18.43
N THR A 22 -4.79 3.93 17.35
CA THR A 22 -4.03 3.56 16.16
C THR A 22 -2.52 3.55 16.38
N GLU A 23 -2.00 4.39 17.28
CA GLU A 23 -0.58 4.38 17.66
C GLU A 23 -0.18 3.04 18.32
N ASN A 24 -0.99 2.56 19.30
CA ASN A 24 -0.72 1.30 19.95
C ASN A 24 -0.77 0.12 18.96
N HIS A 25 -1.77 0.11 18.06
CA HIS A 25 -1.87 -0.95 17.04
C HIS A 25 -0.66 -0.94 16.09
N LEU A 26 -0.22 0.24 15.64
CA LEU A 26 0.97 0.34 14.80
C LEU A 26 2.23 -0.13 15.54
N ASP A 27 2.39 0.21 16.81
CA ASP A 27 3.52 -0.24 17.64
C ASP A 27 3.53 -1.78 17.78
N GLU A 28 2.37 -2.42 18.00
CA GLU A 28 2.25 -3.88 18.05
C GLU A 28 2.62 -4.51 16.71
N VAL A 29 2.17 -3.92 15.59
CA VAL A 29 2.54 -4.35 14.23
C VAL A 29 4.05 -4.24 14.04
N ILE A 30 4.68 -3.12 14.39
CA ILE A 30 6.14 -2.91 14.28
C ILE A 30 6.91 -3.94 15.15
N GLN A 31 6.46 -4.20 16.37
CA GLN A 31 7.05 -5.22 17.23
C GLN A 31 6.95 -6.63 16.60
N SER A 32 5.83 -6.93 15.93
CA SER A 32 5.65 -8.19 15.22
C SER A 32 6.57 -8.28 14.00
N ILE A 33 6.64 -7.23 13.19
CA ILE A 33 7.51 -7.15 12.01
C ILE A 33 8.98 -7.33 12.37
N ASN A 34 9.43 -6.72 13.47
CA ASN A 34 10.82 -6.81 13.92
C ASN A 34 11.28 -8.22 14.31
N LYS A 35 10.35 -9.17 14.47
CA LYS A 35 10.66 -10.60 14.69
C LYS A 35 10.89 -11.37 13.38
N ILE A 36 10.59 -10.74 12.23
CA ILE A 36 10.66 -11.34 10.90
C ILE A 36 11.86 -10.77 10.14
N LYS A 37 12.64 -11.64 9.51
CA LYS A 37 13.71 -11.18 8.61
C LYS A 37 13.06 -10.54 7.37
N THR A 38 13.17 -9.23 7.26
CA THR A 38 12.50 -8.41 6.25
C THR A 38 13.52 -7.57 5.50
N ASP A 39 13.41 -7.51 4.17
CA ASP A 39 14.26 -6.67 3.33
C ASP A 39 13.70 -5.26 3.17
N LEU A 40 12.37 -5.12 3.21
CA LEU A 40 11.65 -3.86 3.01
C LEU A 40 10.26 -3.92 3.63
N VAL A 41 9.84 -2.84 4.26
CA VAL A 41 8.44 -2.58 4.63
C VAL A 41 7.86 -1.57 3.64
N ILE A 42 6.72 -1.87 3.06
CA ILE A 42 5.95 -0.98 2.19
C ILE A 42 4.69 -0.56 2.93
N HIS A 43 4.44 0.75 3.02
CA HIS A 43 3.18 1.30 3.50
C HIS A 43 2.39 1.87 2.31
N SER A 44 1.24 1.30 2.02
CA SER A 44 0.46 1.63 0.82
C SER A 44 -0.59 2.73 1.00
N GLY A 45 -0.36 3.66 1.93
CA GLY A 45 -1.16 4.89 2.07
C GLY A 45 -2.08 4.92 3.28
N ASP A 46 -2.73 6.06 3.49
CA ASP A 46 -3.51 6.40 4.69
C ASP A 46 -2.70 6.18 5.98
N ILE A 47 -1.48 6.73 5.96
CA ILE A 47 -0.56 6.67 7.09
C ILE A 47 -1.06 7.62 8.18
N SER A 48 -1.40 8.86 7.78
CA SER A 48 -2.06 9.84 8.62
C SER A 48 -3.58 9.77 8.45
N HIS A 49 -4.32 10.06 9.53
CA HIS A 49 -5.78 10.18 9.47
C HIS A 49 -6.24 11.58 9.04
N ASP A 50 -5.52 12.61 9.46
CA ASP A 50 -5.93 14.01 9.35
C ASP A 50 -4.95 14.88 8.53
N GLY A 51 -3.85 14.29 8.02
CA GLY A 51 -2.86 14.96 7.19
C GLY A 51 -2.12 16.11 7.87
N THR A 52 -2.10 16.17 9.21
CA THR A 52 -1.49 17.26 9.98
C THR A 52 0.00 17.04 10.23
N VAL A 53 0.74 18.11 10.53
CA VAL A 53 2.15 18.02 10.94
C VAL A 53 2.31 17.18 12.19
N GLU A 54 1.39 17.33 13.13
CA GLU A 54 1.38 16.62 14.42
C GLU A 54 1.23 15.11 14.21
N SER A 55 0.33 14.68 13.32
CA SER A 55 0.19 13.25 13.01
C SER A 55 1.45 12.67 12.35
N TYR A 56 2.08 13.38 11.41
CA TYR A 56 3.32 12.91 10.81
C TYR A 56 4.50 12.88 11.78
N GLN A 57 4.55 13.78 12.76
CA GLN A 57 5.55 13.70 13.84
C GLN A 57 5.38 12.44 14.68
N LYS A 58 4.14 12.08 15.04
CA LYS A 58 3.83 10.82 15.74
C LYS A 58 4.19 9.59 14.90
N ILE A 59 3.80 9.58 13.62
CA ILE A 59 4.15 8.52 12.68
C ILE A 59 5.67 8.31 12.63
N GLN A 60 6.44 9.39 12.55
CA GLN A 60 7.90 9.31 12.54
C GLN A 60 8.43 8.68 13.83
N GLN A 61 7.85 9.02 14.99
CA GLN A 61 8.24 8.40 16.28
C GLN A 61 7.92 6.90 16.31
N CYS A 62 6.74 6.46 15.85
CA CYS A 62 6.42 5.03 15.76
C CYS A 62 7.45 4.29 14.89
N PHE A 63 7.76 4.83 13.71
CA PHE A 63 8.69 4.18 12.78
C PHE A 63 10.16 4.22 13.20
N LEU A 64 10.56 5.02 14.21
CA LEU A 64 11.91 4.92 14.81
C LEU A 64 12.20 3.52 15.39
N ASN A 65 11.16 2.80 15.79
CA ASN A 65 11.29 1.45 16.34
C ASN A 65 11.37 0.36 15.24
N LEU A 66 11.11 0.70 13.98
CA LEU A 66 11.18 -0.24 12.87
C LEU A 66 12.64 -0.51 12.48
N GLN A 67 13.05 -1.79 12.49
CA GLN A 67 14.44 -2.19 12.19
C GLN A 67 14.72 -2.34 10.68
N SER A 68 13.70 -2.38 9.86
CA SER A 68 13.80 -2.54 8.40
C SER A 68 13.62 -1.21 7.67
N LYS A 69 14.08 -1.15 6.41
CA LYS A 69 13.78 0.00 5.55
C LYS A 69 12.27 0.14 5.36
N LEU A 70 11.80 1.37 5.38
CA LEU A 70 10.42 1.74 5.07
C LEU A 70 10.37 2.50 3.75
N SER A 71 9.37 2.21 2.92
CA SER A 71 8.98 3.01 1.77
C SER A 71 7.47 3.20 1.78
N CYS A 72 7.03 4.42 1.53
CA CYS A 72 5.63 4.79 1.65
C CYS A 72 5.09 5.38 0.34
N ILE A 73 3.77 5.29 0.19
CA ILE A 73 3.01 6.10 -0.77
C ILE A 73 1.87 6.79 -0.02
N PRO A 74 1.30 7.88 -0.52
CA PRO A 74 0.15 8.52 0.10
C PRO A 74 -1.14 7.74 -0.14
N GLY A 75 -2.09 7.87 0.79
CA GLY A 75 -3.50 7.57 0.62
C GLY A 75 -4.34 8.85 0.61
N ASN A 76 -5.67 8.73 0.52
CA ASN A 76 -6.57 9.88 0.40
C ASN A 76 -6.70 10.71 1.70
N HIS A 77 -6.36 10.15 2.84
CA HIS A 77 -6.26 10.87 4.11
C HIS A 77 -4.93 11.61 4.28
N ASP A 78 -3.91 11.26 3.50
CA ASP A 78 -2.60 11.87 3.60
C ASP A 78 -2.54 13.25 2.93
N ASN A 79 -1.82 14.17 3.55
CA ASN A 79 -1.43 15.43 2.93
C ASN A 79 -0.06 15.27 2.27
N LEU A 80 -0.04 15.06 0.95
CA LEU A 80 1.19 14.77 0.20
C LEU A 80 2.28 15.84 0.39
N LYS A 81 1.90 17.11 0.51
CA LYS A 81 2.84 18.21 0.68
C LYS A 81 3.55 18.14 2.05
N ILE A 82 2.78 17.84 3.10
CA ILE A 82 3.33 17.70 4.46
C ILE A 82 4.09 16.37 4.57
N MET A 83 3.51 15.27 4.08
CA MET A 83 4.12 13.93 4.10
C MET A 83 5.56 13.93 3.58
N ARG A 84 5.82 14.61 2.47
CA ARG A 84 7.16 14.71 1.85
C ARG A 84 8.25 15.33 2.74
N SER A 85 7.86 16.01 3.81
CA SER A 85 8.82 16.54 4.79
C SER A 85 9.23 15.51 5.84
N PHE A 86 8.54 14.37 5.91
CA PHE A 86 8.73 13.34 6.93
C PHE A 86 9.04 11.95 6.36
N LEU A 87 8.44 11.60 5.21
CA LEU A 87 8.47 10.27 4.63
C LEU A 87 8.65 10.32 3.11
N ASP A 88 9.11 9.20 2.55
CA ASP A 88 9.00 8.98 1.10
C ASP A 88 7.52 8.97 0.67
N SER A 89 7.27 9.29 -0.59
CA SER A 89 5.91 9.35 -1.16
C SER A 89 5.81 8.68 -2.53
N GLU A 90 6.87 8.01 -2.95
CA GLU A 90 6.95 7.29 -4.24
C GLU A 90 7.87 6.08 -4.06
N ILE A 91 7.51 4.96 -4.67
CA ILE A 91 8.32 3.75 -4.70
C ILE A 91 8.81 3.53 -6.13
N ASN A 92 10.12 3.55 -6.32
CA ASN A 92 10.79 3.20 -7.57
C ASN A 92 12.12 2.51 -7.21
N ILE A 93 12.04 1.20 -6.92
CA ILE A 93 13.17 0.42 -6.41
C ILE A 93 13.53 -0.66 -7.43
N ASP A 94 14.78 -0.66 -7.84
CA ASP A 94 15.36 -1.68 -8.70
C ASP A 94 16.19 -2.67 -7.89
N THR A 95 15.90 -3.95 -8.06
CA THR A 95 16.73 -5.06 -7.57
C THR A 95 17.27 -5.88 -8.74
N GLN A 96 17.96 -6.96 -8.47
CA GLN A 96 18.46 -7.83 -9.54
C GLN A 96 17.34 -8.44 -10.40
N TYR A 97 16.23 -8.87 -9.79
CA TYR A 97 15.14 -9.61 -10.47
C TYR A 97 13.82 -8.85 -10.47
N TRP A 98 13.64 -7.89 -9.57
CA TRP A 98 12.38 -7.21 -9.36
C TRP A 98 12.52 -5.70 -9.50
N LYS A 99 11.49 -5.10 -10.06
CA LYS A 99 11.17 -3.68 -10.01
C LYS A 99 9.98 -3.50 -9.06
N LEU A 100 10.11 -2.62 -8.06
CA LEU A 100 9.01 -2.19 -7.23
C LEU A 100 8.63 -0.78 -7.69
N LEU A 101 7.42 -0.58 -8.11
CA LEU A 101 6.97 0.66 -8.72
C LEU A 101 5.62 1.07 -8.16
N SER A 102 5.52 2.30 -7.66
CA SER A 102 4.23 2.85 -7.26
C SER A 102 3.58 3.68 -8.37
N ILE A 103 2.24 3.75 -8.31
CA ILE A 103 1.44 4.70 -9.06
C ILE A 103 0.56 5.48 -8.08
N ASN A 104 0.67 6.81 -8.09
CA ASN A 104 -0.14 7.66 -7.23
C ASN A 104 -1.58 7.69 -7.73
N THR A 105 -2.51 7.31 -6.87
CA THR A 105 -3.95 7.28 -7.14
C THR A 105 -4.72 8.33 -6.36
N VAL A 106 -4.03 9.18 -5.58
CA VAL A 106 -4.68 10.19 -4.75
C VAL A 106 -5.07 11.40 -5.58
N LEU A 107 -6.32 11.77 -5.50
CA LEU A 107 -6.86 13.04 -6.00
C LEU A 107 -7.19 13.92 -4.79
N GLU A 108 -6.53 15.07 -4.68
CA GLU A 108 -6.65 15.95 -3.52
C GLU A 108 -8.11 16.34 -3.23
N GLY A 109 -8.53 16.16 -1.98
CA GLY A 109 -9.88 16.45 -1.51
C GLY A 109 -10.95 15.44 -1.95
N LYS A 110 -10.54 14.29 -2.47
CA LYS A 110 -11.43 13.20 -2.88
C LYS A 110 -11.12 11.92 -2.12
N THR A 111 -12.15 11.13 -1.87
CA THR A 111 -12.01 9.81 -1.27
C THR A 111 -11.73 8.75 -2.33
N GLU A 112 -12.32 8.93 -3.52
CA GLU A 112 -12.11 8.05 -4.67
C GLU A 112 -10.75 8.31 -5.35
N GLY A 113 -10.16 7.25 -5.87
CA GLY A 113 -8.89 7.30 -6.58
C GLY A 113 -9.01 7.77 -8.04
N TYR A 114 -7.98 8.47 -8.51
CA TYR A 114 -7.82 8.85 -9.91
C TYR A 114 -6.35 8.92 -10.28
N VAL A 115 -5.97 8.43 -11.44
CA VAL A 115 -4.62 8.55 -11.99
C VAL A 115 -4.66 9.48 -13.20
N THR A 116 -3.83 10.53 -13.19
CA THR A 116 -3.73 11.48 -14.31
C THR A 116 -3.13 10.80 -15.55
N ASP A 117 -3.41 11.35 -16.73
CA ASP A 117 -2.84 10.83 -17.99
C ASP A 117 -1.30 10.91 -17.97
N GLU A 118 -0.72 11.96 -17.38
CA GLU A 118 0.72 12.10 -17.23
C GLU A 118 1.31 10.98 -16.36
N ALA A 119 0.67 10.67 -15.21
CA ALA A 119 1.09 9.60 -14.33
C ALA A 119 0.96 8.23 -15.01
N TYR A 120 -0.11 7.99 -15.77
CA TYR A 120 -0.24 6.78 -16.57
C TYR A 120 0.85 6.66 -17.64
N ASN A 121 1.15 7.74 -18.37
CA ASN A 121 2.20 7.73 -19.39
C ASN A 121 3.57 7.40 -18.79
N LYS A 122 3.92 8.05 -17.65
CA LYS A 122 5.15 7.75 -16.92
C LYS A 122 5.21 6.29 -16.46
N PHE A 123 4.13 5.80 -15.85
CA PHE A 123 4.02 4.42 -15.37
C PHE A 123 4.19 3.41 -16.49
N GLU A 124 3.53 3.63 -17.63
CA GLU A 124 3.59 2.76 -18.80
C GLU A 124 5.01 2.66 -19.37
N LEU A 125 5.71 3.79 -19.51
CA LEU A 125 7.11 3.83 -19.94
C LEU A 125 8.03 3.06 -18.97
N GLU A 126 7.84 3.20 -17.66
CA GLU A 126 8.60 2.46 -16.66
C GLU A 126 8.36 0.94 -16.77
N ILE A 127 7.12 0.51 -16.99
CA ILE A 127 6.77 -0.91 -17.17
C ILE A 127 7.35 -1.46 -18.48
N GLU A 128 7.32 -0.69 -19.56
CA GLU A 128 7.83 -1.13 -20.87
C GLU A 128 9.36 -1.19 -20.91
N SER A 129 10.03 -0.28 -20.19
CA SER A 129 11.50 -0.20 -20.15
C SER A 129 12.16 -1.28 -19.30
N THR A 130 11.42 -1.88 -18.35
CA THR A 130 11.99 -2.89 -17.45
C THR A 130 11.91 -4.30 -18.04
N GLY A 131 13.00 -5.06 -17.94
CA GLY A 131 12.99 -6.51 -18.20
C GLY A 131 12.77 -7.38 -16.96
N LYS A 132 12.49 -6.73 -15.79
CA LYS A 132 12.38 -7.40 -14.49
C LYS A 132 10.92 -7.73 -14.15
N HIS A 133 10.71 -8.69 -13.25
CA HIS A 133 9.41 -8.89 -12.63
C HIS A 133 9.01 -7.62 -11.87
N THR A 134 7.75 -7.23 -11.94
CA THR A 134 7.29 -5.97 -11.33
C THR A 134 6.23 -6.22 -10.27
N LEU A 135 6.46 -5.65 -9.09
CA LEU A 135 5.45 -5.44 -8.05
C LEU A 135 4.96 -3.99 -8.17
N VAL A 136 3.66 -3.81 -8.36
CA VAL A 136 3.03 -2.49 -8.40
C VAL A 136 2.37 -2.20 -7.05
N VAL A 137 2.59 -0.98 -6.55
CA VAL A 137 2.02 -0.49 -5.29
C VAL A 137 1.11 0.70 -5.58
N MET A 138 -0.10 0.66 -5.08
CA MET A 138 -1.06 1.77 -5.18
C MET A 138 -1.90 1.84 -3.90
N HIS A 139 -2.67 2.91 -3.70
CA HIS A 139 -3.53 3.01 -2.53
C HIS A 139 -4.94 2.49 -2.80
N HIS A 140 -5.61 3.04 -3.82
CA HIS A 140 -7.00 2.66 -4.13
C HIS A 140 -7.09 1.35 -4.91
N PRO A 141 -8.09 0.50 -4.62
CA PRO A 141 -8.34 -0.75 -5.33
C PRO A 141 -8.50 -0.51 -6.85
N PRO A 142 -7.81 -1.27 -7.71
CA PRO A 142 -7.99 -1.16 -9.17
C PRO A 142 -9.10 -2.07 -9.72
N ILE A 143 -9.67 -2.93 -8.89
CA ILE A 143 -10.75 -3.87 -9.21
C ILE A 143 -11.82 -3.81 -8.13
N SER A 144 -13.01 -4.36 -8.42
CA SER A 144 -14.08 -4.49 -7.43
C SER A 144 -13.63 -5.28 -6.19
N MET A 145 -13.96 -4.75 -5.03
CA MET A 145 -13.78 -5.40 -3.73
C MET A 145 -14.99 -6.24 -3.34
N GLU A 146 -15.98 -6.39 -4.24
CA GLU A 146 -17.26 -7.08 -3.99
C GLU A 146 -18.07 -6.41 -2.87
N SER A 147 -17.89 -5.12 -2.70
CA SER A 147 -18.54 -4.24 -1.74
C SER A 147 -18.97 -2.98 -2.45
N SER A 148 -20.26 -2.66 -2.45
CA SER A 148 -20.77 -1.46 -3.14
C SER A 148 -20.22 -0.16 -2.57
N TRP A 149 -19.85 -0.14 -1.29
CA TRP A 149 -19.24 1.01 -0.65
C TRP A 149 -17.79 1.17 -1.11
N ASP A 150 -16.95 0.12 -1.00
CA ASP A 150 -15.54 0.17 -1.42
C ASP A 150 -15.43 0.45 -2.92
N ASP A 151 -16.30 -0.15 -3.73
CA ASP A 151 -16.30 0.04 -5.19
C ASP A 151 -16.63 1.49 -5.57
N SER A 152 -17.45 2.20 -4.76
CA SER A 152 -17.78 3.61 -4.99
C SER A 152 -16.62 4.59 -4.74
N ILE A 153 -15.62 4.18 -3.96
CA ILE A 153 -14.45 4.96 -3.56
C ILE A 153 -13.12 4.38 -4.09
N SER A 154 -13.20 3.38 -4.96
CA SER A 154 -12.05 2.74 -5.63
C SER A 154 -11.44 3.64 -6.72
N LEU A 155 -10.47 3.12 -7.48
CA LEU A 155 -9.86 3.82 -8.61
C LEU A 155 -10.87 4.02 -9.75
N THR A 156 -11.36 5.23 -9.94
CA THR A 156 -12.46 5.56 -10.89
C THR A 156 -12.09 5.34 -12.36
N ASN A 157 -10.83 5.54 -12.73
CA ASN A 157 -10.34 5.32 -14.08
C ASN A 157 -9.44 4.08 -14.22
N SER A 158 -9.76 3.03 -13.47
CA SER A 158 -8.99 1.78 -13.40
C SER A 158 -8.85 1.05 -14.75
N LYS A 159 -9.75 1.28 -15.71
CA LYS A 159 -9.73 0.59 -17.00
C LYS A 159 -8.36 0.70 -17.69
N ARG A 160 -7.77 1.90 -17.75
CA ARG A 160 -6.45 2.10 -18.36
C ARG A 160 -5.35 1.33 -17.62
N PHE A 161 -5.37 1.34 -16.28
CA PHE A 161 -4.47 0.55 -15.45
C PHE A 161 -4.56 -0.94 -15.77
N LEU A 162 -5.78 -1.47 -15.79
CA LEU A 162 -6.02 -2.89 -16.08
C LEU A 162 -5.60 -3.29 -17.50
N ASP A 163 -5.78 -2.39 -18.48
CA ASP A 163 -5.31 -2.61 -19.86
C ASP A 163 -3.77 -2.67 -19.91
N ILE A 164 -3.05 -1.82 -19.16
CA ILE A 164 -1.58 -1.87 -19.01
C ILE A 164 -1.17 -3.19 -18.35
N VAL A 165 -1.80 -3.53 -17.23
CA VAL A 165 -1.51 -4.78 -16.50
C VAL A 165 -1.74 -5.99 -17.39
N LYS A 166 -2.85 -6.03 -18.14
CA LYS A 166 -3.19 -7.16 -19.01
C LYS A 166 -2.14 -7.43 -20.09
N ARG A 167 -1.62 -6.38 -20.74
CA ARG A 167 -0.63 -6.52 -21.82
C ARG A 167 0.80 -6.71 -21.32
N SER A 168 1.11 -6.29 -20.09
CA SER A 168 2.45 -6.44 -19.53
C SER A 168 2.72 -7.89 -19.10
N LYS A 169 3.86 -8.44 -19.54
CA LYS A 169 4.38 -9.72 -19.05
C LYS A 169 5.21 -9.58 -17.78
N ASN A 170 5.63 -8.36 -17.47
CA ASN A 170 6.54 -8.06 -16.37
C ASN A 170 5.80 -7.91 -15.04
N ILE A 171 4.60 -7.31 -15.03
CA ILE A 171 3.79 -7.18 -13.80
C ILE A 171 3.37 -8.57 -13.32
N LYS A 172 3.75 -8.90 -12.09
CA LYS A 172 3.44 -10.17 -11.43
C LYS A 172 2.49 -10.01 -10.27
N CYS A 173 2.58 -8.87 -9.57
CA CYS A 173 1.77 -8.59 -8.40
C CYS A 173 1.36 -7.12 -8.36
N VAL A 174 0.15 -6.86 -7.88
CA VAL A 174 -0.39 -5.53 -7.57
C VAL A 174 -0.88 -5.55 -6.13
N ILE A 175 -0.43 -4.61 -5.31
CA ILE A 175 -0.82 -4.50 -3.91
C ILE A 175 -1.42 -3.13 -3.62
N TRP A 176 -2.43 -3.09 -2.72
CA TRP A 176 -3.10 -1.84 -2.35
C TRP A 176 -3.64 -1.88 -0.92
N GLY A 177 -4.08 -0.72 -0.41
CA GLY A 177 -4.72 -0.51 0.87
C GLY A 177 -6.19 -0.11 0.75
N HIS A 178 -6.58 0.95 1.46
CA HIS A 178 -7.85 1.66 1.37
C HIS A 178 -9.09 0.89 1.85
N ALA A 179 -9.24 -0.38 1.45
CA ALA A 179 -10.44 -1.17 1.76
C ALA A 179 -10.45 -1.75 3.18
N HIS A 180 -9.35 -1.61 3.95
CA HIS A 180 -9.21 -2.21 5.28
C HIS A 180 -9.63 -3.68 5.33
N GLU A 181 -9.28 -4.44 4.31
CA GLU A 181 -9.65 -5.84 4.19
C GLU A 181 -8.55 -6.65 3.52
N SER A 182 -8.26 -7.83 4.07
CA SER A 182 -7.34 -8.78 3.43
C SER A 182 -8.09 -9.60 2.40
N LYS A 183 -7.86 -9.31 1.12
CA LYS A 183 -8.39 -10.09 -0.01
C LYS A 183 -7.32 -10.38 -1.04
N THR A 184 -7.49 -11.50 -1.72
CA THR A 184 -6.59 -11.95 -2.79
C THR A 184 -7.40 -12.32 -4.02
N PHE A 185 -6.98 -11.79 -5.17
CA PHE A 185 -7.61 -12.05 -6.45
C PHE A 185 -6.56 -12.51 -7.48
N ASN A 186 -6.99 -13.34 -8.42
CA ASN A 186 -6.18 -13.68 -9.58
C ASN A 186 -6.68 -12.90 -10.81
N TYR A 187 -5.84 -12.02 -11.36
CA TYR A 187 -6.11 -11.32 -12.60
C TYR A 187 -5.26 -11.94 -13.74
N GLY A 188 -5.78 -12.99 -14.37
CA GLY A 188 -5.00 -13.89 -15.21
C GLY A 188 -3.92 -14.62 -14.39
N GLU A 189 -2.66 -14.47 -14.80
CA GLU A 189 -1.51 -15.04 -14.07
C GLU A 189 -0.93 -14.09 -13.00
N LYS A 190 -1.58 -12.98 -12.73
CA LYS A 190 -1.09 -11.93 -11.83
C LYS A 190 -1.81 -11.96 -10.50
N LEU A 191 -1.05 -11.81 -9.42
CA LEU A 191 -1.57 -11.75 -8.08
C LEU A 191 -2.00 -10.32 -7.73
N PHE A 192 -3.22 -10.14 -7.27
CA PHE A 192 -3.80 -8.88 -6.81
C PHE A 192 -4.14 -9.02 -5.32
N VAL A 193 -3.63 -8.12 -4.48
CA VAL A 193 -3.68 -8.27 -3.02
C VAL A 193 -4.09 -6.97 -2.34
N SER A 194 -5.19 -7.03 -1.61
CA SER A 194 -5.58 -5.99 -0.65
C SER A 194 -4.90 -6.22 0.69
N CYS A 195 -4.46 -5.14 1.32
CA CYS A 195 -3.85 -5.18 2.64
C CYS A 195 -4.91 -5.03 3.74
N PRO A 196 -4.85 -5.82 4.81
CA PRO A 196 -5.59 -5.46 6.01
C PRO A 196 -5.05 -4.15 6.58
N SER A 197 -5.92 -3.36 7.19
CA SER A 197 -5.50 -2.18 7.94
C SER A 197 -4.66 -2.57 9.17
N THR A 198 -3.63 -1.80 9.47
CA THR A 198 -2.91 -1.90 10.75
C THR A 198 -3.67 -1.25 11.91
N ALA A 199 -4.77 -0.57 11.63
CA ALA A 199 -5.61 0.09 12.63
C ALA A 199 -6.90 -0.68 12.91
N LYS A 200 -7.79 -0.79 11.92
CA LYS A 200 -9.12 -1.42 12.07
C LYS A 200 -9.65 -1.86 10.71
N GLN A 201 -10.28 -3.03 10.66
CA GLN A 201 -11.01 -3.48 9.48
C GLN A 201 -12.42 -2.86 9.42
N PHE A 202 -13.01 -2.78 8.20
CA PHE A 202 -14.38 -2.29 8.01
C PHE A 202 -15.42 -3.41 7.94
N ASN A 203 -14.96 -4.65 7.92
CA ASN A 203 -15.81 -5.85 8.00
C ASN A 203 -15.90 -6.39 9.45
N ASP A 204 -16.38 -7.63 9.62
CA ASP A 204 -16.53 -8.29 10.93
C ASP A 204 -15.17 -8.76 11.54
N GLU A 205 -14.05 -8.59 10.86
CA GLU A 205 -12.72 -8.92 11.39
C GLU A 205 -12.33 -7.89 12.45
N THR A 206 -12.02 -8.34 13.64
CA THR A 206 -11.67 -7.48 14.79
C THR A 206 -10.18 -7.31 14.99
N ARG A 207 -9.37 -8.15 14.34
CA ARG A 207 -7.91 -8.09 14.38
C ARG A 207 -7.39 -7.06 13.37
N PHE A 208 -6.25 -6.51 13.64
CA PHE A 208 -5.47 -5.74 12.68
C PHE A 208 -4.28 -6.57 12.20
N GLY A 209 -3.65 -6.17 11.09
CA GLY A 209 -2.61 -7.04 10.55
C GLY A 209 -1.84 -6.46 9.37
N TYR A 210 -1.09 -7.34 8.71
CA TYR A 210 -0.27 -6.99 7.56
C TYR A 210 -0.03 -8.21 6.66
N ASN A 211 0.43 -7.97 5.44
CA ASN A 211 0.81 -9.03 4.52
C ASN A 211 2.33 -9.24 4.49
N ILE A 212 2.74 -10.49 4.32
CA ILE A 212 4.12 -10.92 4.08
C ILE A 212 4.19 -11.43 2.65
N LEU A 213 5.01 -10.79 1.80
CA LEU A 213 5.22 -11.20 0.42
C LEU A 213 6.66 -11.70 0.24
N ASN A 214 6.81 -12.92 -0.23
CA ASN A 214 8.12 -13.45 -0.61
C ASN A 214 8.24 -13.46 -2.16
N LEU A 215 9.00 -12.51 -2.68
CA LEU A 215 9.25 -12.34 -4.11
C LEU A 215 10.36 -13.27 -4.56
N LYS A 216 10.02 -14.31 -5.32
CA LYS A 216 10.98 -15.30 -5.85
C LYS A 216 11.66 -14.78 -7.12
N ASN A 217 12.86 -15.25 -7.40
CA ASN A 217 13.64 -14.81 -8.57
C ASN A 217 12.99 -15.14 -9.91
N ASN A 218 12.08 -16.12 -9.95
CA ASN A 218 11.33 -16.53 -11.14
C ASN A 218 10.02 -15.74 -11.36
N GLY A 219 9.73 -14.74 -10.52
CA GLY A 219 8.52 -13.93 -10.61
C GLY A 219 7.32 -14.48 -9.84
N TYR A 220 7.46 -15.63 -9.18
CA TYR A 220 6.40 -16.12 -8.28
C TYR A 220 6.38 -15.32 -6.98
N VAL A 221 5.18 -15.09 -6.43
CA VAL A 221 4.96 -14.39 -5.17
C VAL A 221 4.25 -15.33 -4.20
N GLU A 222 4.88 -15.60 -3.06
CA GLU A 222 4.20 -16.23 -1.93
C GLU A 222 3.61 -15.14 -1.05
N LEU A 223 2.40 -15.34 -0.59
CA LEU A 223 1.66 -14.41 0.25
C LEU A 223 1.20 -15.13 1.53
N GLU A 224 1.36 -14.44 2.65
CA GLU A 224 0.79 -14.80 3.94
C GLU A 224 0.23 -13.53 4.60
N THR A 225 -0.94 -13.60 5.24
CA THR A 225 -1.47 -12.51 6.06
C THR A 225 -1.25 -12.83 7.53
N GLN A 226 -0.57 -11.92 8.22
CA GLN A 226 -0.35 -12.00 9.66
C GLN A 226 -1.36 -11.12 10.40
N TRP A 227 -2.09 -11.72 11.31
CA TRP A 227 -3.04 -11.04 12.20
C TRP A 227 -2.46 -10.89 13.62
N ILE A 228 -2.87 -9.79 14.29
CA ILE A 228 -2.48 -9.43 15.66
C ILE A 228 -3.74 -9.23 16.50
#